data_49f6fd2371edcf103efd622acb8a84e2
#
_entry.id   49f6fd2371edcf103efd622acb8a84e2
#
_cell.length_a   1.000
_cell.length_b   1.000
_cell.length_c   1.000
_cell.angle_alpha   90.00
_cell.angle_beta   90.00
_cell.angle_gamma   90.00
#
_symmetry.space_group_name_H-M   'P 1'
#
loop_
_entity.id
_entity.type
_entity.pdbx_description
1 polymer ?
#
loop_
_entity_poly.entity_id
_entity_poly.type
_entity_poly.pdbx_seq_one_letter_code
_entity_poly.pdbx_strand_id
1 'polypeptide(L)' 'MITSLPASTTYTPKQALLSALEFIDGVGLTDVLIVGYDGDGDLVIRSSRMDRKDALWMAEMLKAWALK' A
#
# COMPACT_ATOMS: atom_id res chain seq x y z
N MET A 1 3.65 -8.26 13.30
CA MET A 1 4.12 -9.14 12.21
C MET A 1 3.73 -8.54 10.87
N ILE A 2 4.63 -8.60 9.89
CA ILE A 2 4.36 -8.11 8.55
C ILE A 2 3.99 -9.30 7.66
N THR A 3 2.79 -9.25 7.07
CA THR A 3 2.40 -10.19 6.04
C THR A 3 2.49 -9.47 4.71
N SER A 4 3.40 -9.87 3.84
CA SER A 4 3.63 -9.17 2.58
C SER A 4 3.91 -10.14 1.44
N LEU A 5 3.55 -9.71 0.24
CA LEU A 5 3.98 -10.35 -0.99
C LEU A 5 5.25 -9.64 -1.49
N PRO A 6 6.13 -10.36 -2.22
CA PRO A 6 7.28 -9.71 -2.86
C PRO A 6 6.83 -8.59 -3.80
N ALA A 7 7.67 -7.59 -3.96
CA ALA A 7 7.42 -6.56 -4.96
C ALA A 7 7.32 -7.20 -6.34
N SER A 8 6.31 -6.78 -7.12
CA SER A 8 6.09 -7.32 -8.46
C SER A 8 6.61 -6.35 -9.51
N THR A 9 7.30 -6.90 -10.50
CA THR A 9 7.75 -6.13 -11.66
C THR A 9 6.77 -6.22 -12.83
N THR A 10 5.70 -7.02 -12.69
CA THR A 10 4.77 -7.28 -13.80
C THR A 10 3.36 -6.74 -13.56
N TYR A 11 3.00 -6.43 -12.32
CA TYR A 11 1.67 -5.90 -12.02
C TYR A 11 1.54 -4.45 -12.48
N THR A 12 0.44 -4.18 -13.18
CA THR A 12 0.03 -2.78 -13.41
C THR A 12 -0.56 -2.19 -12.13
N PRO A 13 -0.66 -0.86 -12.01
CA PRO A 13 -1.32 -0.25 -10.86
C PRO A 13 -2.73 -0.79 -10.62
N LYS A 14 -3.48 -1.00 -11.69
CA LYS A 14 -4.84 -1.56 -11.59
C LYS A 14 -4.83 -2.97 -11.02
N GLN A 15 -3.90 -3.81 -11.47
CA GLN A 15 -3.78 -5.18 -10.97
C GLN A 15 -3.41 -5.20 -9.48
N ALA A 16 -2.50 -4.32 -9.07
CA ALA A 16 -2.11 -4.22 -7.67
C ALA A 16 -3.29 -3.81 -6.78
N LEU A 17 -4.08 -2.83 -7.24
CA LEU A 17 -5.26 -2.37 -6.49
C LEU A 17 -6.37 -3.42 -6.45
N LEU A 18 -6.57 -4.16 -7.53
CA LEU A 18 -7.54 -5.26 -7.56
C LEU A 18 -7.14 -6.38 -6.62
N SER A 19 -5.85 -6.71 -6.57
CA SER A 19 -5.34 -7.70 -5.62
C SER A 19 -5.59 -7.26 -4.17
N ALA A 20 -5.38 -5.98 -3.87
CA ALA A 20 -5.68 -5.44 -2.54
C ALA A 20 -7.16 -5.54 -2.20
N LEU A 21 -8.04 -5.26 -3.17
CA LEU A 21 -9.48 -5.38 -2.98
C LEU A 21 -9.90 -6.82 -2.67
N GLU A 22 -9.33 -7.79 -3.37
CA GLU A 22 -9.58 -9.20 -3.09
C GLU A 22 -9.16 -9.58 -1.66
N PHE A 23 -8.05 -9.02 -1.20
CA PHE A 23 -7.59 -9.23 0.17
C PHE A 23 -8.57 -8.68 1.19
N ILE A 24 -9.16 -7.51 0.91
CA ILE A 24 -10.18 -6.91 1.76
C ILE A 24 -11.41 -7.83 1.87
N ASP A 25 -11.85 -8.39 0.75
CA ASP A 25 -13.00 -9.27 0.71
C ASP A 25 -12.76 -10.59 1.43
N GLY A 26 -11.53 -11.08 1.43
CA GLY A 26 -11.17 -12.33 2.09
C GLY A 26 -10.82 -12.15 3.57
N VAL A 27 -9.66 -11.56 3.85
CA VAL A 27 -9.12 -11.42 5.20
C VAL A 27 -9.57 -10.11 5.85
N GLY A 28 -9.66 -9.05 5.03
CA GLY A 28 -10.00 -7.71 5.49
C GLY A 28 -8.78 -6.85 5.75
N LEU A 29 -8.96 -5.55 5.54
CA LEU A 29 -8.00 -4.51 5.91
C LEU A 29 -8.76 -3.45 6.71
N THR A 30 -8.23 -3.05 7.85
CA THR A 30 -8.84 -1.98 8.65
C THR A 30 -8.37 -0.61 8.20
N ASP A 31 -7.10 -0.53 7.76
CA ASP A 31 -6.50 0.71 7.31
C ASP A 31 -5.67 0.45 6.05
N VAL A 32 -5.65 1.44 5.16
CA VAL A 32 -4.88 1.35 3.93
C VAL A 32 -4.25 2.69 3.59
N LEU A 33 -3.01 2.64 3.12
CA LEU A 33 -2.27 3.78 2.62
C LEU A 33 -1.80 3.44 1.20
N ILE A 34 -2.14 4.30 0.25
CA ILE A 34 -1.80 4.11 -1.16
C ILE A 34 -0.87 5.23 -1.58
N VAL A 35 0.27 4.86 -2.15
CA VAL A 35 1.28 5.80 -2.63
C VAL A 35 1.63 5.43 -4.07
N GLY A 36 1.68 6.40 -4.93
CA GLY A 36 2.05 6.17 -6.32
C GLY A 36 2.42 7.44 -7.04
N TYR A 37 2.78 7.31 -8.30
CA TYR A 37 3.04 8.44 -9.20
C TYR A 37 1.95 8.52 -10.26
N ASP A 38 1.51 9.74 -10.55
CA ASP A 38 0.58 9.95 -11.67
C ASP A 38 1.34 10.05 -13.00
N GLY A 39 0.60 10.31 -14.08
CA GLY A 39 1.19 10.41 -15.42
C GLY A 39 2.18 11.57 -15.60
N ASP A 40 2.14 12.57 -14.72
CA ASP A 40 3.04 13.72 -14.75
C ASP A 40 4.26 13.54 -13.84
N GLY A 41 4.34 12.41 -13.13
CA GLY A 41 5.43 12.12 -12.20
C GLY A 41 5.25 12.70 -10.82
N ASP A 42 4.07 13.21 -10.50
CA ASP A 42 3.76 13.74 -9.18
C ASP A 42 3.36 12.62 -8.23
N LEU A 43 3.78 12.75 -6.97
CA LEU A 43 3.44 11.78 -5.93
C LEU A 43 1.97 11.92 -5.55
N VAL A 44 1.26 10.81 -5.59
CA VAL A 44 -0.16 10.72 -5.22
C VAL A 44 -0.28 9.87 -3.97
N ILE A 45 -0.96 10.39 -2.97
CA ILE A 45 -1.18 9.69 -1.71
C ILE A 45 -2.68 9.67 -1.41
N ARG A 46 -3.18 8.48 -1.10
CA ARG A 46 -4.57 8.27 -0.66
C ARG A 46 -4.54 7.37 0.56
N SER A 47 -5.44 7.62 1.48
CA SER A 47 -5.52 6.79 2.67
C SER A 47 -6.97 6.59 3.09
N SER A 48 -7.22 5.49 3.80
CA SER A 48 -8.42 5.36 4.60
C SER A 48 -8.36 6.37 5.74
N ARG A 49 -9.41 6.42 6.53
CA ARG A 49 -9.47 7.35 7.68
C ARG A 49 -8.44 6.92 8.73
N MET A 50 -7.40 7.74 8.89
CA MET A 50 -6.34 7.49 9.86
C MET A 50 -5.69 8.81 10.28
N ASP A 51 -5.02 8.82 11.42
CA ASP A 51 -4.25 9.99 11.83
C ASP A 51 -2.82 9.92 11.28
N ARG A 52 -2.06 10.99 11.51
CA ARG A 52 -0.67 11.08 11.02
C ARG A 52 0.24 10.06 11.67
N LYS A 53 -0.04 9.69 12.92
CA LYS A 53 0.75 8.71 13.66
C LYS A 53 0.64 7.34 13.00
N ASP A 54 -0.57 6.93 12.63
CA ASP A 54 -0.79 5.65 11.94
C ASP A 54 -0.11 5.65 10.57
N ALA A 55 -0.24 6.74 9.82
CA ALA A 55 0.41 6.85 8.51
C ALA A 55 1.93 6.78 8.64
N LEU A 56 2.51 7.43 9.64
CA LEU A 56 3.95 7.40 9.88
C LEU A 56 4.43 6.00 10.23
N TRP A 57 3.68 5.29 11.07
CA TRP A 57 4.00 3.91 11.44
C TRP A 57 3.96 2.99 10.21
N MET A 58 2.92 3.13 9.38
CA MET A 58 2.81 2.35 8.15
C MET A 58 3.96 2.64 7.20
N ALA A 59 4.40 3.90 7.10
CA ALA A 59 5.54 4.27 6.28
C ALA A 59 6.83 3.62 6.78
N GLU A 60 7.04 3.54 8.09
CA GLU A 60 8.19 2.85 8.67
C GLU A 60 8.16 1.35 8.38
N MET A 61 6.99 0.72 8.46
CA MET A 61 6.83 -0.69 8.13
C MET A 61 7.08 -0.94 6.64
N LEU A 62 6.63 -0.04 5.79
CA LEU A 62 6.87 -0.11 4.36
C LEU A 62 8.37 0.00 4.04
N LYS A 63 9.06 0.89 4.71
CA LYS A 63 10.52 1.05 4.58
C LYS A 63 11.24 -0.25 4.98
N ALA A 64 10.86 -0.85 6.10
CA ALA A 64 11.45 -2.10 6.56
C ALA A 64 11.24 -3.23 5.53
N TRP A 65 10.05 -3.31 4.94
CA TRP A 65 9.75 -4.28 3.89
C TRP A 65 10.62 -4.04 2.65
N ALA A 66 10.79 -2.79 2.24
CA ALA A 66 11.54 -2.45 1.03
C ALA A 66 13.04 -2.70 1.17
N LEU A 67 13.55 -2.71 2.40
CA LEU A 67 14.98 -2.90 2.68
C LEU A 67 15.38 -4.37 2.87
N LYS A 68 14.44 -5.29 2.80
CA LYS A 68 14.74 -6.73 2.95
C LYS A 68 15.47 -7.29 1.75
#